data_b1b013ee3fb22a366f3b348390c10455
#
_entry.id   b1b013ee3fb22a366f3b348390c10455
#
_cell.length_a   1.000
_cell.length_b   1.000
_cell.length_c   1.000
_cell.angle_alpha   90.00
_cell.angle_beta   90.00
_cell.angle_gamma   90.00
#
_symmetry.space_group_name_H-M   'P 1'
#
loop_
_entity.id
_entity.type
_entity.pdbx_description
1 polymer ?
#
loop_
_entity_poly.entity_id
_entity_poly.type
_entity_poly.pdbx_seq_one_letter_code
_entity_poly.pdbx_strand_id
1 'polypeptide(L)'
;SIYVNFKLNNIPAVFAEAGVDLERAYVLIWTTTPWTLPSNTAVSLGPDIDYCFVEADGKFMMFAKDMVEAVAKVAGWESYRIVETNGEPVTMKGDQFGDITYICPVLHENTGRIIWGEHVTLDAGTGAVHTAPGHGVDDYKVGMKFGVDTIMPIDDDGRFTDYVPQWAGLTTDEANPKIIEWLRERGTLILHEDINHSYPHCWRCKQPVIFR
;
A
#
# COMPACT_ATOMS: atom_id res chain seq x y z
N SER A 1 -6.76 8.44 6.95
CA SER A 1 -5.71 7.70 6.22
C SER A 1 -5.18 6.55 7.04
N ILE A 2 -4.61 5.57 6.38
CA ILE A 2 -3.99 4.41 7.02
C ILE A 2 -2.63 4.10 6.40
N TYR A 3 -1.72 3.60 7.23
CA TYR A 3 -0.44 3.00 6.85
C TYR A 3 -0.53 1.50 7.06
N VAL A 4 -0.26 0.72 6.03
CA VAL A 4 -0.49 -0.73 6.03
C VAL A 4 0.72 -1.48 5.51
N ASN A 5 1.12 -2.51 6.24
CA ASN A 5 2.17 -3.44 5.85
C ASN A 5 1.63 -4.57 4.98
N PHE A 6 2.22 -4.73 3.80
CA PHE A 6 1.98 -5.88 2.91
C PHE A 6 3.17 -6.82 2.99
N LYS A 7 2.95 -8.06 3.40
CA LYS A 7 4.00 -9.06 3.60
C LYS A 7 4.70 -9.40 2.28
N LEU A 8 6.02 -9.22 2.22
CA LEU A 8 6.80 -9.58 1.05
C LEU A 8 7.02 -11.10 0.95
N ASN A 9 6.93 -11.65 -0.26
CA ASN A 9 7.23 -13.05 -0.55
C ASN A 9 8.72 -13.27 -0.85
N ASN A 10 9.39 -12.22 -1.32
CA ASN A 10 10.81 -12.21 -1.65
C ASN A 10 11.37 -10.79 -1.51
N ILE A 11 12.68 -10.66 -1.41
CA ILE A 11 13.40 -9.39 -1.34
C ILE A 11 14.62 -9.43 -2.27
N PRO A 12 15.09 -8.27 -2.76
CA PRO A 12 16.33 -8.22 -3.53
C PRO A 12 17.53 -8.70 -2.71
N ALA A 13 18.47 -9.40 -3.35
CA ALA A 13 19.62 -10.00 -2.71
C ALA A 13 20.45 -9.02 -1.87
N VAL A 14 20.60 -7.78 -2.35
CA VAL A 14 21.36 -6.72 -1.64
C VAL A 14 20.81 -6.43 -0.25
N PHE A 15 19.51 -6.50 -0.05
CA PHE A 15 18.87 -6.28 1.26
C PHE A 15 18.97 -7.53 2.15
N ALA A 16 18.87 -8.73 1.56
CA ALA A 16 19.10 -9.97 2.31
C ALA A 16 20.54 -10.06 2.84
N GLU A 17 21.53 -9.70 2.03
CA GLU A 17 22.95 -9.62 2.39
C GLU A 17 23.21 -8.55 3.46
N ALA A 18 22.42 -7.47 3.48
CA ALA A 18 22.46 -6.42 4.49
C ALA A 18 21.73 -6.79 5.80
N GLY A 19 21.15 -8.00 5.89
CA GLY A 19 20.53 -8.54 7.10
C GLY A 19 19.03 -8.31 7.22
N VAL A 20 18.33 -7.97 6.13
CA VAL A 20 16.86 -7.96 6.13
C VAL A 20 16.34 -9.39 6.24
N ASP A 21 15.57 -9.66 7.28
CA ASP A 21 14.92 -10.94 7.48
C ASP A 21 13.58 -10.97 6.72
N LEU A 22 13.49 -11.83 5.71
CA LEU A 22 12.30 -11.99 4.88
C LEU A 22 11.06 -12.32 5.69
N GLU A 23 11.16 -13.10 6.77
CA GLU A 23 10.01 -13.46 7.59
C GLU A 23 9.34 -12.23 8.26
N ARG A 24 10.11 -11.16 8.40
CA ARG A 24 9.66 -9.89 8.99
C ARG A 24 9.66 -8.73 8.00
N ALA A 25 9.73 -9.01 6.66
CA ALA A 25 9.83 -8.00 5.62
C ALA A 25 8.48 -7.67 5.01
N TYR A 26 8.22 -6.39 4.85
CA TYR A 26 6.98 -5.80 4.34
C TYR A 26 7.25 -4.64 3.39
N VAL A 27 6.32 -4.34 2.50
CA VAL A 27 6.22 -3.02 1.88
C VAL A 27 5.18 -2.21 2.64
N LEU A 28 5.51 -1.00 3.04
CA LEU A 28 4.63 -0.09 3.77
C LEU A 28 3.94 0.85 2.79
N ILE A 29 2.62 0.69 2.63
CA ILE A 29 1.80 1.59 1.80
C ILE A 29 1.03 2.58 2.65
N TRP A 30 0.59 3.66 2.02
CA TRP A 30 -0.33 4.64 2.58
C TRP A 30 -1.54 4.81 1.67
N THR A 31 -2.74 4.90 2.25
CA THR A 31 -3.96 5.18 1.50
C THR A 31 -4.96 5.99 2.31
N THR A 32 -5.73 6.82 1.63
CA THR A 32 -6.89 7.55 2.19
C THR A 32 -8.20 6.78 1.99
N THR A 33 -8.18 5.70 1.22
CA THR A 33 -9.35 4.94 0.75
C THR A 33 -9.27 3.46 1.12
N PRO A 34 -9.45 3.07 2.39
CA PRO A 34 -9.30 1.68 2.83
C PRO A 34 -10.19 0.68 2.07
N TRP A 35 -11.38 1.11 1.64
CA TRP A 35 -12.32 0.26 0.90
C TRP A 35 -11.82 -0.23 -0.48
N THR A 36 -10.75 0.39 -1.03
CA THR A 36 -10.14 -0.07 -2.29
C THR A 36 -9.11 -1.19 -2.10
N LEU A 37 -8.69 -1.47 -0.86
CA LEU A 37 -7.72 -2.53 -0.57
C LEU A 37 -8.14 -3.93 -1.07
N PRO A 38 -9.42 -4.33 -1.04
CA PRO A 38 -9.85 -5.59 -1.64
C PRO A 38 -9.64 -5.69 -3.16
N SER A 39 -9.43 -4.57 -3.82
CA SER A 39 -9.14 -4.48 -5.26
C SER A 39 -7.65 -4.35 -5.56
N ASN A 40 -6.79 -4.48 -4.54
CA ASN A 40 -5.35 -4.37 -4.72
C ASN A 40 -4.81 -5.46 -5.65
N THR A 41 -4.01 -5.06 -6.64
CA THR A 41 -3.31 -5.98 -7.55
C THR A 41 -1.83 -5.65 -7.70
N ALA A 42 -1.44 -4.43 -7.34
CA ALA A 42 -0.04 -4.01 -7.36
C ALA A 42 0.27 -2.95 -6.28
N VAL A 43 1.56 -2.76 -6.03
CA VAL A 43 2.09 -1.57 -5.34
C VAL A 43 3.01 -0.87 -6.33
N SER A 44 2.71 0.40 -6.62
CA SER A 44 3.48 1.23 -7.54
C SER A 44 4.56 2.01 -6.79
N LEU A 45 5.79 1.95 -7.30
CA LEU A 45 6.93 2.74 -6.84
C LEU A 45 7.28 3.82 -7.88
N GLY A 46 7.93 4.88 -7.45
CA GLY A 46 8.49 5.87 -8.38
C GLY A 46 9.78 5.33 -9.01
N PRO A 47 9.92 5.29 -10.35
CA PRO A 47 11.07 4.64 -11.01
C PRO A 47 12.41 5.22 -10.56
N ASP A 48 12.51 6.53 -10.38
CA ASP A 48 13.73 7.26 -10.00
C ASP A 48 13.86 7.55 -8.50
N ILE A 49 12.90 7.10 -7.69
CA ILE A 49 12.91 7.27 -6.23
C ILE A 49 13.77 6.18 -5.59
N ASP A 50 14.54 6.54 -4.57
CA ASP A 50 15.32 5.61 -3.77
C ASP A 50 14.45 4.99 -2.66
N TYR A 51 14.44 3.66 -2.59
CA TYR A 51 13.74 2.88 -1.57
C TYR A 51 14.74 2.16 -0.67
N CYS A 52 14.43 2.08 0.61
CA CYS A 52 15.22 1.39 1.62
C CYS A 52 14.33 0.54 2.52
N PHE A 53 14.95 -0.32 3.32
CA PHE A 53 14.28 -0.97 4.44
C PHE A 53 14.58 -0.23 5.73
N VAL A 54 13.53 -0.02 6.51
CA VAL A 54 13.59 0.54 7.87
C VAL A 54 13.19 -0.56 8.86
N GLU A 55 14.05 -0.82 9.85
CA GLU A 55 13.69 -1.69 10.96
C GLU A 55 13.09 -0.85 12.08
N ALA A 56 11.83 -1.15 12.43
CA ALA A 56 11.11 -0.57 13.57
C ALA A 56 10.07 -1.60 14.08
N ASP A 57 9.82 -1.61 15.38
CA ASP A 57 8.86 -2.49 16.05
C ASP A 57 9.00 -3.98 15.64
N GLY A 58 10.25 -4.43 15.46
CA GLY A 58 10.57 -5.82 15.10
C GLY A 58 10.23 -6.19 13.64
N LYS A 59 9.94 -5.23 12.77
CA LYS A 59 9.62 -5.42 11.35
C LYS A 59 10.62 -4.68 10.47
N PHE A 60 10.85 -5.19 9.27
CA PHE A 60 11.57 -4.51 8.20
C PHE A 60 10.54 -3.99 7.19
N MET A 61 10.44 -2.68 7.04
CA MET A 61 9.45 -2.03 6.19
C MET A 61 10.14 -1.29 5.05
N MET A 62 9.78 -1.65 3.80
CA MET A 62 10.30 -1.03 2.59
C MET A 62 9.41 0.16 2.20
N PHE A 63 10.01 1.32 2.03
CA PHE A 63 9.36 2.52 1.49
C PHE A 63 10.42 3.55 1.06
N ALA A 64 9.99 4.69 0.52
CA ALA A 64 10.91 5.71 0.02
C ALA A 64 11.83 6.26 1.11
N LYS A 65 13.13 6.31 0.83
CA LYS A 65 14.16 6.78 1.77
C LYS A 65 13.87 8.19 2.29
N ASP A 66 13.46 9.10 1.39
CA ASP A 66 13.19 10.49 1.74
C ASP A 66 11.96 10.67 2.63
N MET A 67 11.12 9.65 2.76
CA MET A 67 9.94 9.66 3.63
C MET A 67 10.21 9.10 5.03
N VAL A 68 11.40 8.58 5.31
CA VAL A 68 11.69 7.86 6.57
C VAL A 68 11.44 8.71 7.81
N GLU A 69 11.94 9.94 7.85
CA GLU A 69 11.76 10.83 9.02
C GLU A 69 10.28 11.20 9.22
N ALA A 70 9.58 11.50 8.13
CA ALA A 70 8.16 11.86 8.18
C ALA A 70 7.30 10.68 8.67
N VAL A 71 7.54 9.49 8.12
CA VAL A 71 6.82 8.27 8.52
C VAL A 71 7.13 7.90 9.97
N ALA A 72 8.39 7.92 10.38
CA ALA A 72 8.80 7.61 11.77
C ALA A 72 8.11 8.55 12.77
N LYS A 73 8.02 9.84 12.43
CA LYS A 73 7.36 10.84 13.27
C LYS A 73 5.87 10.57 13.43
N VAL A 74 5.15 10.31 12.34
CA VAL A 74 3.69 10.06 12.42
C VAL A 74 3.38 8.70 13.03
N ALA A 75 4.21 7.68 12.78
CA ALA A 75 4.09 6.36 13.39
C ALA A 75 4.49 6.32 14.87
N GLY A 76 5.12 7.39 15.38
CA GLY A 76 5.57 7.48 16.76
C GLY A 76 6.71 6.51 17.12
N TRP A 77 7.56 6.15 16.14
CA TRP A 77 8.67 5.25 16.38
C TRP A 77 9.74 5.94 17.25
N GLU A 78 9.89 5.48 18.48
CA GLU A 78 10.91 5.97 19.39
C GLU A 78 12.32 5.50 18.99
N SER A 79 12.41 4.34 18.33
CA SER A 79 13.65 3.75 17.83
C SER A 79 13.41 3.10 16.47
N TYR A 80 14.19 3.48 15.50
CA TYR A 80 14.22 2.88 14.18
C TYR A 80 15.61 3.00 13.57
N ARG A 81 15.92 2.16 12.59
CA ARG A 81 17.14 2.27 11.79
C ARG A 81 16.88 1.97 10.32
N ILE A 82 17.56 2.69 9.45
CA ILE A 82 17.67 2.31 8.04
C ILE A 82 18.66 1.17 7.94
N VAL A 83 18.35 0.16 7.11
CA VAL A 83 19.28 -0.94 6.85
C VAL A 83 20.51 -0.43 6.10
N GLU A 84 21.69 -0.72 6.60
CA GLU A 84 22.97 -0.21 6.12
C GLU A 84 23.96 -1.34 5.82
N THR A 85 24.90 -1.04 4.94
CA THR A 85 26.10 -1.87 4.72
C THR A 85 27.32 -0.95 4.77
N ASN A 86 28.29 -1.27 5.59
CA ASN A 86 29.51 -0.46 5.82
C ASN A 86 29.23 1.00 6.24
N GLY A 87 28.14 1.23 6.97
CA GLY A 87 27.74 2.56 7.45
C GLY A 87 26.98 3.43 6.43
N GLU A 88 26.63 2.86 5.29
CA GLU A 88 25.85 3.55 4.27
C GLU A 88 24.49 2.87 4.08
N PRO A 89 23.38 3.64 3.95
CA PRO A 89 22.06 3.10 3.66
C PRO A 89 22.03 2.26 2.38
N VAL A 90 21.45 1.07 2.46
CA VAL A 90 21.19 0.26 1.27
C VAL A 90 19.94 0.76 0.58
N THR A 91 20.06 1.15 -0.68
CA THR A 91 18.95 1.67 -1.48
C THR A 91 18.91 1.04 -2.87
N MET A 92 17.71 1.00 -3.44
CA MET A 92 17.48 0.66 -4.85
C MET A 92 16.44 1.61 -5.45
N LYS A 93 16.53 1.85 -6.75
CA LYS A 93 15.51 2.61 -7.49
C LYS A 93 14.22 1.79 -7.63
N GLY A 94 13.07 2.48 -7.68
CA GLY A 94 11.77 1.81 -7.73
C GLY A 94 11.58 0.88 -8.92
N ASP A 95 12.18 1.18 -10.08
CA ASP A 95 12.12 0.34 -11.28
C ASP A 95 12.94 -0.97 -11.17
N GLN A 96 13.78 -1.09 -10.16
CA GLN A 96 14.61 -2.27 -9.90
C GLN A 96 13.90 -3.35 -9.04
N PHE A 97 12.65 -3.09 -8.60
CA PHE A 97 11.88 -4.00 -7.75
C PHE A 97 10.87 -4.89 -8.52
N GLY A 98 10.94 -4.94 -9.84
CA GLY A 98 9.90 -5.57 -10.67
C GLY A 98 9.64 -7.07 -10.45
N ASP A 99 10.58 -7.80 -9.84
CA ASP A 99 10.44 -9.23 -9.53
C ASP A 99 9.92 -9.49 -8.10
N ILE A 100 9.61 -8.44 -7.36
CA ILE A 100 9.14 -8.55 -5.98
C ILE A 100 7.63 -8.71 -5.94
N THR A 101 7.18 -9.69 -5.16
CA THR A 101 5.77 -9.97 -4.90
C THR A 101 5.44 -9.89 -3.42
N TYR A 102 4.17 -9.74 -3.12
CA TYR A 102 3.68 -9.62 -1.74
C TYR A 102 2.29 -10.25 -1.60
N ILE A 103 1.85 -10.45 -0.36
CA ILE A 103 0.51 -10.91 -0.02
C ILE A 103 -0.32 -9.70 0.39
N CYS A 104 -1.47 -9.50 -0.26
CA CYS A 104 -2.43 -8.48 0.13
C CYS A 104 -3.06 -8.84 1.50
N PRO A 105 -3.03 -7.96 2.53
CA PRO A 105 -3.48 -8.28 3.88
C PRO A 105 -5.01 -8.43 4.00
N VAL A 106 -5.75 -8.06 2.96
CA VAL A 106 -7.22 -8.07 2.94
C VAL A 106 -7.75 -9.34 2.26
N LEU A 107 -7.11 -9.77 1.19
CA LEU A 107 -7.43 -11.00 0.46
C LEU A 107 -6.17 -11.88 0.44
N HIS A 108 -6.00 -12.73 1.46
CA HIS A 108 -4.80 -13.55 1.67
C HIS A 108 -4.42 -14.48 0.52
N GLU A 109 -5.32 -14.71 -0.42
CA GLU A 109 -5.06 -15.55 -1.60
C GLU A 109 -4.52 -14.73 -2.79
N ASN A 110 -4.61 -13.40 -2.73
CA ASN A 110 -4.16 -12.53 -3.79
C ASN A 110 -2.70 -12.12 -3.59
N THR A 111 -1.85 -12.62 -4.46
CA THR A 111 -0.47 -12.17 -4.57
C THR A 111 -0.40 -10.98 -5.50
N GLY A 112 -0.02 -9.82 -4.95
CA GLY A 112 0.29 -8.63 -5.72
C GLY A 112 1.77 -8.58 -6.09
N ARG A 113 2.13 -7.68 -6.99
CA ARG A 113 3.52 -7.45 -7.39
C ARG A 113 3.90 -5.97 -7.31
N ILE A 114 5.19 -5.71 -7.17
CA ILE A 114 5.74 -4.37 -7.28
C ILE A 114 5.81 -3.99 -8.76
N ILE A 115 5.32 -2.81 -9.07
CA ILE A 115 5.43 -2.17 -10.39
C ILE A 115 5.92 -0.73 -10.20
N TRP A 116 6.09 0.04 -11.26
CA TRP A 116 6.52 1.43 -11.14
C TRP A 116 5.75 2.36 -12.07
N GLY A 117 5.59 3.61 -11.64
CA GLY A 117 4.86 4.62 -12.39
C GLY A 117 5.24 6.04 -12.00
N GLU A 118 5.22 6.93 -12.99
CA GLU A 118 5.57 8.35 -12.85
C GLU A 118 4.58 9.15 -11.98
N HIS A 119 3.40 8.58 -11.68
CA HIS A 119 2.39 9.20 -10.82
C HIS A 119 2.74 9.15 -9.33
N VAL A 120 3.76 8.37 -8.96
CA VAL A 120 4.20 8.27 -7.57
C VAL A 120 5.00 9.51 -7.19
N THR A 121 4.55 10.20 -6.13
CA THR A 121 5.21 11.40 -5.59
C THR A 121 5.60 11.20 -4.13
N LEU A 122 6.38 12.13 -3.58
CA LEU A 122 6.82 12.14 -2.19
C LEU A 122 6.16 13.26 -1.38
N ASP A 123 5.04 13.82 -1.86
CA ASP A 123 4.34 14.90 -1.17
C ASP A 123 3.65 14.44 0.12
N ALA A 124 3.28 13.16 0.18
CA ALA A 124 2.67 12.53 1.34
C ALA A 124 2.84 11.00 1.33
N GLY A 125 2.60 10.37 2.46
CA GLY A 125 2.59 8.92 2.61
C GLY A 125 3.99 8.30 2.63
N THR A 126 4.18 7.21 1.90
CA THR A 126 5.38 6.37 1.95
C THR A 126 6.17 6.34 0.65
N GLY A 127 5.66 6.93 -0.44
CA GLY A 127 6.22 6.74 -1.78
C GLY A 127 5.99 5.33 -2.35
N ALA A 128 5.24 4.47 -1.67
CA ALA A 128 4.75 3.19 -2.17
C ALA A 128 3.22 3.24 -2.23
N VAL A 129 2.68 3.23 -3.44
CA VAL A 129 1.26 3.49 -3.70
C VAL A 129 0.51 2.19 -3.92
N HIS A 130 -0.47 1.90 -3.05
CA HIS A 130 -1.46 0.88 -3.28
C HIS A 130 -2.15 1.11 -4.63
N THR A 131 -2.16 0.12 -5.48
CA THR A 131 -2.68 0.23 -6.85
C THR A 131 -3.86 -0.71 -7.04
N ALA A 132 -5.02 -0.10 -7.39
CA ALA A 132 -6.28 -0.78 -7.67
C ALA A 132 -6.83 -0.29 -9.02
N PRO A 133 -6.50 -0.93 -10.14
CA PRO A 133 -6.87 -0.49 -11.48
C PRO A 133 -8.37 -0.28 -11.70
N GLY A 134 -9.21 -0.97 -10.93
CA GLY A 134 -10.66 -0.79 -10.95
C GLY A 134 -11.18 0.51 -10.34
N HIS A 135 -10.35 1.26 -9.58
CA HIS A 135 -10.80 2.40 -8.78
C HIS A 135 -10.01 3.70 -8.98
N GLY A 136 -9.04 3.72 -9.87
CA GLY A 136 -8.22 4.90 -10.15
C GLY A 136 -7.76 4.98 -11.58
N VAL A 137 -7.81 6.18 -12.19
CA VAL A 137 -7.40 6.38 -13.60
C VAL A 137 -5.91 6.13 -13.79
N ASP A 138 -5.07 6.61 -12.87
CA ASP A 138 -3.62 6.40 -12.94
C ASP A 138 -3.26 4.95 -12.62
N ASP A 139 -3.96 4.33 -11.66
CA ASP A 139 -3.85 2.90 -11.36
C ASP A 139 -4.22 2.03 -12.57
N TYR A 140 -5.30 2.40 -13.28
CA TYR A 140 -5.69 1.71 -14.50
C TYR A 140 -4.61 1.81 -15.60
N LYS A 141 -4.10 3.02 -15.85
CA LYS A 141 -3.05 3.23 -16.87
C LYS A 141 -1.78 2.44 -16.57
N VAL A 142 -1.31 2.51 -15.33
CA VAL A 142 -0.10 1.77 -14.93
C VAL A 142 -0.37 0.27 -14.90
N GLY A 143 -1.56 -0.14 -14.45
CA GLY A 143 -1.99 -1.53 -14.46
C GLY A 143 -1.98 -2.14 -15.88
N MET A 144 -2.53 -1.43 -16.85
CA MET A 144 -2.49 -1.84 -18.27
C MET A 144 -1.07 -1.95 -18.81
N LYS A 145 -0.18 -1.00 -18.45
CA LYS A 145 1.24 -1.02 -18.86
C LYS A 145 1.94 -2.29 -18.38
N PHE A 146 1.66 -2.74 -17.16
CA PHE A 146 2.30 -3.90 -16.55
C PHE A 146 1.48 -5.19 -16.64
N GLY A 147 0.28 -5.15 -17.22
CA GLY A 147 -0.58 -6.32 -17.36
C GLY A 147 -1.01 -6.91 -16.02
N VAL A 148 -1.34 -6.06 -15.03
CA VAL A 148 -1.94 -6.50 -13.78
C VAL A 148 -3.46 -6.56 -13.89
N ASP A 149 -4.09 -7.44 -13.12
CA ASP A 149 -5.53 -7.65 -13.16
C ASP A 149 -6.31 -6.42 -12.69
N THR A 150 -7.50 -6.23 -13.25
CA THR A 150 -8.46 -5.25 -12.80
C THR A 150 -9.55 -5.96 -12.00
N ILE A 151 -9.48 -5.85 -10.68
CA ILE A 151 -10.47 -6.41 -9.76
C ILE A 151 -11.50 -5.34 -9.42
N MET A 152 -12.79 -5.67 -9.57
CA MET A 152 -13.91 -4.77 -9.31
C MET A 152 -14.94 -5.45 -8.39
N PRO A 153 -14.72 -5.45 -7.07
CA PRO A 153 -15.61 -6.12 -6.12
C PRO A 153 -16.81 -5.26 -5.68
N ILE A 154 -17.03 -4.12 -6.33
CA ILE A 154 -18.12 -3.19 -6.00
C ILE A 154 -19.15 -3.23 -7.13
N ASP A 155 -20.43 -3.40 -6.79
CA ASP A 155 -21.56 -3.40 -7.73
C ASP A 155 -22.02 -1.97 -8.11
N ASP A 156 -23.09 -1.88 -8.92
CA ASP A 156 -23.66 -0.62 -9.40
C ASP A 156 -24.29 0.23 -8.29
N ASP A 157 -24.64 -0.40 -7.16
CA ASP A 157 -25.20 0.26 -5.97
C ASP A 157 -24.11 0.69 -4.95
N GLY A 158 -22.83 0.50 -5.29
CA GLY A 158 -21.70 0.84 -4.42
C GLY A 158 -21.50 -0.11 -3.26
N ARG A 159 -21.94 -1.37 -3.41
CA ARG A 159 -21.84 -2.42 -2.38
C ARG A 159 -20.83 -3.47 -2.78
N PHE A 160 -20.15 -4.03 -1.78
CA PHE A 160 -19.28 -5.19 -1.98
C PHE A 160 -20.08 -6.39 -2.46
N THR A 161 -19.57 -7.06 -3.48
CA THR A 161 -20.08 -8.33 -4.01
C THR A 161 -19.56 -9.52 -3.22
N ASP A 162 -20.05 -10.74 -3.52
CA ASP A 162 -19.56 -11.98 -2.93
C ASP A 162 -18.08 -12.31 -3.26
N TYR A 163 -17.44 -11.51 -4.10
CA TYR A 163 -15.99 -11.57 -4.32
C TYR A 163 -15.21 -11.27 -3.03
N VAL A 164 -15.79 -10.49 -2.13
CA VAL A 164 -15.26 -10.18 -0.79
C VAL A 164 -16.28 -10.62 0.26
N PRO A 165 -16.39 -11.93 0.56
CA PRO A 165 -17.48 -12.48 1.36
C PRO A 165 -17.62 -11.86 2.74
N GLN A 166 -16.49 -11.43 3.36
CA GLN A 166 -16.50 -10.85 4.71
C GLN A 166 -17.19 -9.49 4.78
N TRP A 167 -17.38 -8.80 3.66
CA TRP A 167 -18.05 -7.48 3.59
C TRP A 167 -19.14 -7.43 2.52
N ALA A 168 -19.55 -8.57 1.95
CA ALA A 168 -20.58 -8.64 0.92
C ALA A 168 -21.86 -7.93 1.36
N GLY A 169 -22.45 -7.12 0.48
CA GLY A 169 -23.64 -6.33 0.72
C GLY A 169 -23.43 -5.01 1.47
N LEU A 170 -22.27 -4.78 2.08
CA LEU A 170 -21.96 -3.49 2.71
C LEU A 170 -21.60 -2.43 1.66
N THR A 171 -21.97 -1.19 1.91
CA THR A 171 -21.46 -0.04 1.14
C THR A 171 -19.98 0.20 1.47
N THR A 172 -19.30 0.97 0.62
CA THR A 172 -17.90 1.36 0.85
C THR A 172 -17.70 2.06 2.19
N ASP A 173 -18.62 2.94 2.59
CA ASP A 173 -18.57 3.66 3.86
C ASP A 173 -18.77 2.74 5.07
N GLU A 174 -19.70 1.78 4.98
CA GLU A 174 -19.94 0.78 6.03
C GLU A 174 -18.77 -0.18 6.18
N ALA A 175 -18.06 -0.48 5.08
CA ALA A 175 -16.93 -1.40 5.08
C ALA A 175 -15.64 -0.75 5.61
N ASN A 176 -15.41 0.55 5.41
CA ASN A 176 -14.19 1.24 5.82
C ASN A 176 -13.75 0.93 7.27
N PRO A 177 -14.59 1.16 8.31
CA PRO A 177 -14.19 0.86 9.68
C PRO A 177 -13.93 -0.63 9.93
N LYS A 178 -14.63 -1.51 9.22
CA LYS A 178 -14.44 -2.97 9.33
C LYS A 178 -13.13 -3.44 8.72
N ILE A 179 -12.74 -2.83 7.59
CA ILE A 179 -11.44 -3.09 6.95
C ILE A 179 -10.30 -2.62 7.86
N ILE A 180 -10.41 -1.44 8.46
CA ILE A 180 -9.41 -0.91 9.40
C ILE A 180 -9.28 -1.85 10.61
N GLU A 181 -10.38 -2.32 11.18
CA GLU A 181 -10.35 -3.27 12.30
C GLU A 181 -9.74 -4.61 11.90
N TRP A 182 -10.10 -5.15 10.73
CA TRP A 182 -9.51 -6.34 10.16
C TRP A 182 -7.98 -6.26 10.05
N LEU A 183 -7.46 -5.13 9.57
CA LEU A 183 -6.02 -4.88 9.46
C LEU A 183 -5.34 -4.77 10.82
N ARG A 184 -6.03 -4.14 11.81
CA ARG A 184 -5.55 -4.01 13.19
C ARG A 184 -5.42 -5.36 13.88
N GLU A 185 -6.45 -6.21 13.81
CA GLU A 185 -6.45 -7.55 14.39
C GLU A 185 -5.34 -8.44 13.84
N ARG A 186 -4.93 -8.22 12.59
CA ARG A 186 -3.85 -8.97 11.91
C ARG A 186 -2.47 -8.37 12.08
N GLY A 187 -2.35 -7.26 12.80
CA GLY A 187 -1.08 -6.59 13.03
C GLY A 187 -0.43 -6.01 11.76
N THR A 188 -1.23 -5.80 10.71
CA THR A 188 -0.76 -5.18 9.45
C THR A 188 -1.02 -3.69 9.39
N LEU A 189 -1.94 -3.17 10.19
CA LEU A 189 -2.16 -1.73 10.36
C LEU A 189 -1.04 -1.15 11.23
N ILE A 190 -0.27 -0.22 10.67
CA ILE A 190 0.78 0.49 11.41
C ILE A 190 0.22 1.74 12.08
N LEU A 191 -0.59 2.50 11.34
CA LEU A 191 -1.17 3.74 11.82
C LEU A 191 -2.52 4.01 11.16
N HIS A 192 -3.44 4.58 11.93
CA HIS A 192 -4.68 5.19 11.44
C HIS A 192 -4.74 6.65 11.91
N GLU A 193 -4.90 7.56 10.97
CA GLU A 193 -5.05 9.00 11.22
C GLU A 193 -6.33 9.52 10.58
N ASP A 194 -7.05 10.34 11.31
CA ASP A 194 -8.13 11.14 10.73
C ASP A 194 -7.54 12.32 9.97
N ILE A 195 -7.73 12.34 8.66
CA ILE A 195 -7.28 13.44 7.82
C ILE A 195 -8.49 14.14 7.17
N ASN A 196 -8.36 15.44 6.97
CA ASN A 196 -9.31 16.19 6.18
C ASN A 196 -8.74 16.40 4.78
N HIS A 197 -9.36 15.79 3.77
CA HIS A 197 -8.95 15.92 2.37
C HIS A 197 -10.16 16.16 1.47
N SER A 198 -9.92 16.79 0.32
CA SER A 198 -10.95 16.99 -0.69
C SER A 198 -11.28 15.67 -1.38
N TYR A 199 -12.56 15.35 -1.45
CA TYR A 199 -13.06 14.20 -2.19
C TYR A 199 -14.20 14.62 -3.12
N PRO A 200 -14.24 14.13 -4.37
CA PRO A 200 -15.31 14.48 -5.30
C PRO A 200 -16.67 13.97 -4.83
N HIS A 201 -17.65 14.84 -4.84
CA HIS A 201 -19.03 14.52 -4.51
C HIS A 201 -19.94 14.78 -5.71
N CYS A 202 -20.99 13.99 -5.84
CA CYS A 202 -22.03 14.22 -6.82
C CYS A 202 -22.69 15.61 -6.58
N TRP A 203 -22.71 16.46 -7.58
CA TRP A 203 -23.28 17.79 -7.46
C TRP A 203 -24.77 17.77 -7.11
N ARG A 204 -25.48 16.69 -7.47
CA ARG A 204 -26.93 16.54 -7.27
C ARG A 204 -27.27 15.95 -5.90
N CYS A 205 -26.79 14.75 -5.57
CA CYS A 205 -27.13 14.06 -4.33
C CYS A 205 -26.15 14.31 -3.18
N LYS A 206 -25.01 15.00 -3.45
CA LYS A 206 -23.95 15.32 -2.48
C LYS A 206 -23.24 14.10 -1.87
N GLN A 207 -23.46 12.91 -2.40
CA GLN A 207 -22.78 11.72 -1.96
C GLN A 207 -21.38 11.63 -2.59
N PRO A 208 -20.40 10.98 -1.92
CA PRO A 208 -19.09 10.70 -2.48
C PRO A 208 -19.21 9.93 -3.81
N VAL A 209 -18.34 10.26 -4.77
CA VAL A 209 -18.30 9.56 -6.06
C VAL A 209 -17.42 8.34 -5.94
N ILE A 210 -17.93 7.18 -6.34
CA ILE A 210 -17.16 5.95 -6.45
C ILE A 210 -16.63 5.83 -7.87
N PHE A 211 -15.31 5.75 -8.01
CA PHE A 211 -14.67 5.44 -9.29
C PHE A 211 -14.62 3.92 -9.47
N ARG A 212 -15.09 3.47 -10.62
CA ARG A 212 -15.13 2.05 -10.99
C ARG A 212 -15.09 1.86 -12.52
#